data_bdac8cd4e568b88ef88624b274be1a02
#
_entry.id   bdac8cd4e568b88ef88624b274be1a02
#
_cell.length_a   1.000
_cell.length_b   1.000
_cell.length_c   1.000
_cell.angle_alpha   90.00
_cell.angle_beta   90.00
_cell.angle_gamma   90.00
#
_symmetry.space_group_name_H-M   'P 1'
#
loop_
_entity.id
_entity.type
_entity.pdbx_description
1 polymer ?
#
loop_
_entity_poly.entity_id
_entity_poly.type
_entity_poly.pdbx_seq_one_letter_code
_entity_poly.pdbx_strand_id
1 'polypeptide(L)'
;MSVMAVLLTGCHTSKKVTTTDSPGSPNSEVVAVDSYGYLSRRLGISIGKHDKENLELFTVAEKWLGVPYRYGGNTKKGCDCSGFVSQVYKAVYGKSLERNSAAIRYKNCSKIRRSQLRTGDLVFFKTGSSRKINHVGIYLKDDKFIHASSSNGVIVSSLEEKYYIRTYVCSGRVD
;
A
#
# COMPACT_ATOMS: atom_id res chain seq x y z
N MET A 1 4.56 -74.93 -40.61
CA MET A 1 4.08 -74.53 -39.28
C MET A 1 3.90 -73.00 -39.31
N SER A 2 2.66 -72.54 -39.51
CA SER A 2 2.32 -71.16 -39.67
C SER A 2 1.95 -70.55 -38.32
N VAL A 3 2.58 -69.42 -37.95
CA VAL A 3 2.15 -68.64 -36.82
C VAL A 3 1.52 -67.35 -37.34
N MET A 4 0.26 -67.19 -37.02
CA MET A 4 -0.61 -66.13 -37.44
C MET A 4 -0.51 -64.97 -36.41
N ALA A 5 -0.04 -63.80 -36.84
CA ALA A 5 -0.02 -62.57 -36.01
C ALA A 5 -1.31 -61.82 -36.13
N VAL A 6 -1.99 -61.59 -35.02
CA VAL A 6 -3.23 -60.78 -34.92
C VAL A 6 -2.83 -59.33 -34.60
N LEU A 7 -3.15 -58.42 -35.52
CA LEU A 7 -3.04 -56.97 -35.35
C LEU A 7 -4.31 -56.42 -34.69
N LEU A 8 -4.21 -55.87 -33.47
CA LEU A 8 -5.27 -55.12 -32.82
C LEU A 8 -5.07 -53.64 -33.10
N THR A 9 -5.96 -53.06 -33.91
CA THR A 9 -6.04 -51.61 -34.12
C THR A 9 -6.91 -50.98 -33.03
N GLY A 10 -6.28 -50.22 -32.14
CA GLY A 10 -6.98 -49.40 -31.15
C GLY A 10 -7.31 -48.01 -31.70
N CYS A 11 -8.57 -47.71 -31.90
CA CYS A 11 -9.05 -46.35 -32.20
C CYS A 11 -8.97 -45.46 -30.97
N HIS A 12 -8.10 -44.46 -30.98
CA HIS A 12 -8.11 -43.35 -30.02
C HIS A 12 -9.08 -42.27 -30.52
N THR A 13 -10.26 -42.17 -29.90
CA THR A 13 -11.17 -41.03 -30.08
C THR A 13 -10.73 -39.89 -29.18
N SER A 14 -10.08 -38.87 -29.76
CA SER A 14 -9.86 -37.58 -29.10
C SER A 14 -11.14 -36.81 -28.91
N LYS A 15 -11.62 -36.66 -27.67
CA LYS A 15 -12.69 -35.73 -27.33
C LYS A 15 -12.15 -34.30 -27.37
N LYS A 16 -12.62 -33.54 -28.35
CA LYS A 16 -12.43 -32.10 -28.46
C LYS A 16 -13.21 -31.42 -27.36
N VAL A 17 -12.53 -30.87 -26.33
CA VAL A 17 -13.15 -30.03 -25.32
C VAL A 17 -13.33 -28.64 -25.92
N THR A 18 -14.56 -28.28 -26.26
CA THR A 18 -14.94 -26.90 -26.57
C THR A 18 -15.11 -26.14 -25.27
N THR A 19 -14.15 -25.27 -24.94
CA THR A 19 -14.31 -24.27 -23.88
C THR A 19 -15.18 -23.14 -24.42
N THR A 20 -16.43 -23.08 -23.97
CA THR A 20 -17.27 -21.89 -24.10
C THR A 20 -16.93 -20.96 -22.95
N ASP A 21 -16.27 -19.84 -23.25
CA ASP A 21 -16.06 -18.74 -22.29
C ASP A 21 -17.41 -18.09 -21.97
N SER A 22 -17.88 -18.29 -20.73
CA SER A 22 -18.95 -17.50 -20.14
C SER A 22 -18.32 -16.41 -19.24
N PRO A 23 -18.79 -15.14 -19.33
CA PRO A 23 -18.30 -14.06 -18.47
C PRO A 23 -18.89 -14.22 -17.06
N GLY A 24 -18.10 -14.73 -16.13
CA GLY A 24 -18.49 -14.99 -14.75
C GLY A 24 -17.56 -15.96 -14.06
N SER A 25 -16.23 -15.74 -14.20
CA SER A 25 -15.25 -16.62 -13.56
C SER A 25 -15.26 -16.43 -12.04
N PRO A 26 -15.52 -17.50 -11.25
CA PRO A 26 -15.43 -17.45 -9.77
C PRO A 26 -14.02 -17.12 -9.27
N ASN A 27 -13.03 -17.08 -10.15
CA ASN A 27 -11.62 -16.86 -9.83
C ASN A 27 -11.30 -15.40 -9.47
N SER A 28 -12.05 -14.41 -9.99
CA SER A 28 -11.76 -13.00 -9.72
C SER A 28 -12.17 -12.56 -8.31
N GLU A 29 -13.23 -13.12 -7.77
CA GLU A 29 -13.73 -12.80 -6.42
C GLU A 29 -12.88 -13.47 -5.33
N VAL A 30 -12.46 -14.70 -5.56
CA VAL A 30 -11.56 -15.44 -4.64
C VAL A 30 -10.18 -14.80 -4.58
N VAL A 31 -9.62 -14.36 -5.71
CA VAL A 31 -8.32 -13.65 -5.76
C VAL A 31 -8.40 -12.29 -5.04
N ALA A 32 -9.53 -11.57 -5.17
CA ALA A 32 -9.72 -10.29 -4.50
C ALA A 32 -9.83 -10.44 -2.97
N VAL A 33 -10.55 -11.47 -2.48
CA VAL A 33 -10.67 -11.75 -1.04
C VAL A 33 -9.33 -12.11 -0.42
N ASP A 34 -8.49 -12.86 -1.13
CA ASP A 34 -7.13 -13.19 -0.67
C ASP A 34 -6.23 -11.95 -0.62
N SER A 35 -6.37 -11.03 -1.59
CA SER A 35 -5.63 -9.76 -1.61
C SER A 35 -5.98 -8.86 -0.42
N TYR A 36 -7.25 -8.76 -0.01
CA TYR A 36 -7.65 -7.98 1.16
C TYR A 36 -7.07 -8.58 2.46
N GLY A 37 -7.15 -9.89 2.62
CA GLY A 37 -6.59 -10.59 3.76
C GLY A 37 -5.08 -10.46 3.86
N TYR A 38 -4.38 -10.56 2.74
CA TYR A 38 -2.93 -10.33 2.67
C TYR A 38 -2.56 -8.92 3.12
N LEU A 39 -3.15 -7.89 2.51
CA LEU A 39 -2.86 -6.49 2.82
C LEU A 39 -3.22 -6.14 4.27
N SER A 40 -4.34 -6.68 4.79
CA SER A 40 -4.73 -6.49 6.19
C SER A 40 -3.66 -6.96 7.16
N ARG A 41 -3.15 -8.18 6.95
CA ARG A 41 -2.05 -8.72 7.78
C ARG A 41 -0.77 -7.92 7.66
N ARG A 42 -0.40 -7.52 6.44
CA ARG A 42 0.84 -6.79 6.17
C ARG A 42 0.83 -5.37 6.75
N LEU A 43 -0.28 -4.68 6.66
CA LEU A 43 -0.42 -3.28 7.11
C LEU A 43 -0.99 -3.17 8.54
N GLY A 44 -1.45 -4.27 9.13
CA GLY A 44 -2.02 -4.28 10.48
C GLY A 44 -3.32 -3.47 10.60
N ILE A 45 -4.14 -3.44 9.52
CA ILE A 45 -5.42 -2.72 9.43
C ILE A 45 -6.50 -3.65 8.86
N SER A 46 -7.77 -3.38 9.16
CA SER A 46 -8.89 -4.16 8.60
C SER A 46 -9.26 -3.65 7.21
N ILE A 47 -8.92 -4.39 6.15
CA ILE A 47 -9.25 -4.06 4.76
C ILE A 47 -10.33 -5.01 4.24
N GLY A 48 -11.37 -4.46 3.62
CA GLY A 48 -12.48 -5.22 3.07
C GLY A 48 -13.02 -4.64 1.76
N LYS A 49 -14.12 -5.18 1.26
CA LYS A 49 -14.74 -4.77 -0.02
C LYS A 49 -15.09 -3.27 -0.08
N HIS A 50 -15.40 -2.67 1.06
CA HIS A 50 -15.71 -1.23 1.18
C HIS A 50 -14.47 -0.32 1.03
N ASP A 51 -13.26 -0.87 1.09
CA ASP A 51 -12.01 -0.14 0.90
C ASP A 51 -11.48 -0.20 -0.54
N LYS A 52 -12.29 -0.67 -1.50
CA LYS A 52 -11.89 -0.92 -2.89
C LYS A 52 -11.23 0.30 -3.55
N GLU A 53 -11.73 1.50 -3.28
CA GLU A 53 -11.18 2.76 -3.80
C GLU A 53 -9.76 3.06 -3.29
N ASN A 54 -9.38 2.53 -2.13
CA ASN A 54 -8.08 2.73 -1.49
C ASN A 54 -7.10 1.58 -1.72
N LEU A 55 -7.52 0.54 -2.45
CA LEU A 55 -6.74 -0.70 -2.61
C LEU A 55 -5.40 -0.45 -3.29
N GLU A 56 -5.35 0.48 -4.24
CA GLU A 56 -4.10 0.87 -4.92
C GLU A 56 -3.10 1.48 -3.93
N LEU A 57 -3.56 2.41 -3.07
CA LEU A 57 -2.72 2.99 -2.03
C LEU A 57 -2.17 1.92 -1.10
N PHE A 58 -3.01 1.02 -0.59
CA PHE A 58 -2.57 -0.06 0.30
C PHE A 58 -1.55 -0.98 -0.38
N THR A 59 -1.79 -1.33 -1.65
CA THR A 59 -0.89 -2.18 -2.42
C THR A 59 0.47 -1.51 -2.67
N VAL A 60 0.47 -0.22 -3.02
CA VAL A 60 1.72 0.52 -3.24
C VAL A 60 2.45 0.72 -1.91
N ALA A 61 1.74 1.11 -0.85
CA ALA A 61 2.32 1.36 0.48
C ALA A 61 2.95 0.08 1.06
N GLU A 62 2.27 -1.07 0.96
CA GLU A 62 2.77 -2.37 1.43
C GLU A 62 4.14 -2.69 0.82
N LYS A 63 4.34 -2.44 -0.47
CA LYS A 63 5.61 -2.69 -1.15
C LYS A 63 6.78 -1.85 -0.61
N TRP A 64 6.52 -0.83 0.21
CA TRP A 64 7.55 -0.03 0.86
C TRP A 64 7.91 -0.52 2.26
N LEU A 65 7.13 -1.41 2.87
CA LEU A 65 7.42 -1.91 4.22
C LEU A 65 8.84 -2.49 4.30
N GLY A 66 9.58 -2.09 5.35
CA GLY A 66 10.94 -2.53 5.59
C GLY A 66 12.02 -1.81 4.76
N VAL A 67 11.67 -0.90 3.85
CA VAL A 67 12.68 -0.08 3.14
C VAL A 67 13.46 0.73 4.18
N PRO A 68 14.81 0.67 4.19
CA PRO A 68 15.61 1.32 5.21
C PRO A 68 15.51 2.85 5.14
N TYR A 69 15.65 3.50 6.29
CA TYR A 69 15.71 4.95 6.33
C TYR A 69 17.05 5.46 5.75
N ARG A 70 16.96 6.44 4.87
CA ARG A 70 18.11 7.16 4.34
C ARG A 70 17.76 8.64 4.17
N TYR A 71 18.43 9.50 4.92
CA TYR A 71 18.23 10.95 4.78
C TYR A 71 18.48 11.40 3.33
N GLY A 72 17.54 12.19 2.77
CA GLY A 72 17.59 12.61 1.37
C GLY A 72 17.21 11.50 0.36
N GLY A 73 17.01 10.26 0.78
CA GLY A 73 16.63 9.14 -0.09
C GLY A 73 15.17 9.18 -0.53
N ASN A 74 14.89 8.60 -1.72
CA ASN A 74 13.55 8.49 -2.29
C ASN A 74 13.37 7.23 -3.14
N THR A 75 14.12 6.17 -2.83
CA THR A 75 14.10 4.91 -3.57
C THR A 75 13.89 3.72 -2.64
N LYS A 76 13.66 2.53 -3.22
CA LYS A 76 13.59 1.26 -2.46
C LYS A 76 14.94 0.85 -1.83
N LYS A 77 16.05 1.47 -2.22
CA LYS A 77 17.36 1.26 -1.57
C LYS A 77 17.51 2.10 -0.28
N GLY A 78 16.59 3.02 -0.04
CA GLY A 78 16.52 3.87 1.14
C GLY A 78 15.75 5.15 0.87
N CYS A 79 14.92 5.56 1.84
CA CYS A 79 14.11 6.75 1.75
C CYS A 79 14.02 7.49 3.09
N ASP A 80 13.81 8.80 3.03
CA ASP A 80 13.34 9.56 4.19
C ASP A 80 11.80 9.70 4.17
N CYS A 81 11.23 10.33 5.19
CA CYS A 81 9.78 10.44 5.34
C CYS A 81 9.11 11.15 4.16
N SER A 82 9.65 12.27 3.72
CA SER A 82 9.09 13.03 2.59
C SER A 82 9.37 12.35 1.25
N GLY A 83 10.51 11.68 1.09
CA GLY A 83 10.83 10.89 -0.09
C GLY A 83 9.89 9.69 -0.26
N PHE A 84 9.63 8.95 0.80
CA PHE A 84 8.65 7.88 0.82
C PHE A 84 7.26 8.39 0.41
N VAL A 85 6.75 9.42 1.10
CA VAL A 85 5.42 9.99 0.83
C VAL A 85 5.30 10.48 -0.62
N SER A 86 6.30 11.21 -1.13
CA SER A 86 6.29 11.72 -2.50
C SER A 86 6.28 10.60 -3.54
N GLN A 87 7.00 9.50 -3.32
CA GLN A 87 6.99 8.36 -4.25
C GLN A 87 5.65 7.62 -4.26
N VAL A 88 5.04 7.41 -3.09
CA VAL A 88 3.71 6.80 -3.01
C VAL A 88 2.66 7.69 -3.70
N TYR A 89 2.67 9.00 -3.42
CA TYR A 89 1.72 9.93 -4.04
C TYR A 89 1.87 10.03 -5.56
N LYS A 90 3.11 10.01 -6.06
CA LYS A 90 3.36 9.98 -7.50
C LYS A 90 2.84 8.70 -8.14
N ALA A 91 3.03 7.55 -7.49
CA ALA A 91 2.62 6.25 -8.01
C ALA A 91 1.09 6.07 -8.00
N VAL A 92 0.40 6.49 -6.93
CA VAL A 92 -1.03 6.25 -6.73
C VAL A 92 -1.89 7.35 -7.34
N TYR A 93 -1.50 8.61 -7.18
CA TYR A 93 -2.32 9.77 -7.54
C TYR A 93 -1.75 10.60 -8.70
N GLY A 94 -0.56 10.25 -9.23
CA GLY A 94 0.13 11.05 -10.24
C GLY A 94 0.61 12.42 -9.74
N LYS A 95 0.52 12.68 -8.42
CA LYS A 95 0.83 13.99 -7.82
C LYS A 95 2.29 14.08 -7.38
N SER A 96 2.95 15.17 -7.77
CA SER A 96 4.30 15.52 -7.30
C SER A 96 4.21 16.39 -6.04
N LEU A 97 4.91 16.01 -4.99
CA LEU A 97 4.95 16.75 -3.73
C LEU A 97 6.32 17.37 -3.50
N GLU A 98 6.36 18.41 -2.67
CA GLU A 98 7.59 19.03 -2.19
C GLU A 98 8.52 18.02 -1.50
N ARG A 99 9.82 18.33 -1.44
CA ARG A 99 10.83 17.36 -0.98
C ARG A 99 11.08 17.37 0.53
N ASN A 100 10.43 18.22 1.29
CA ASN A 100 10.50 18.21 2.76
C ASN A 100 9.11 18.30 3.39
N SER A 101 8.97 17.73 4.58
CA SER A 101 7.68 17.58 5.28
C SER A 101 6.98 18.91 5.56
N ALA A 102 7.72 19.95 5.94
CA ALA A 102 7.12 21.28 6.18
C ALA A 102 6.62 21.91 4.87
N ALA A 103 7.39 21.83 3.78
CA ALA A 103 6.95 22.33 2.49
C ALA A 103 5.75 21.54 1.94
N ILE A 104 5.72 20.21 2.08
CA ILE A 104 4.53 19.39 1.76
C ILE A 104 3.31 19.94 2.50
N ARG A 105 3.44 20.16 3.83
CA ARG A 105 2.33 20.67 4.63
C ARG A 105 1.81 22.02 4.16
N TYR A 106 2.67 22.96 3.83
CA TYR A 106 2.27 24.34 3.56
C TYR A 106 1.98 24.65 2.10
N LYS A 107 2.52 23.87 1.16
CA LYS A 107 2.37 24.11 -0.28
C LYS A 107 1.49 23.09 -1.00
N ASN A 108 1.38 21.88 -0.46
CA ASN A 108 0.65 20.81 -1.14
C ASN A 108 -0.64 20.39 -0.42
N CYS A 109 -0.90 20.91 0.80
CA CYS A 109 -2.02 20.41 1.59
C CYS A 109 -2.90 21.51 2.16
N SER A 110 -4.20 21.36 2.00
CA SER A 110 -5.22 22.01 2.84
C SER A 110 -5.24 21.37 4.23
N LYS A 111 -5.34 22.21 5.29
CA LYS A 111 -5.41 21.73 6.68
C LYS A 111 -6.76 21.06 6.96
N ILE A 112 -6.74 19.89 7.58
CA ILE A 112 -7.93 19.18 8.05
C ILE A 112 -7.81 18.88 9.55
N ARG A 113 -8.96 18.66 10.22
CA ARG A 113 -8.97 18.18 11.61
C ARG A 113 -8.62 16.70 11.67
N ARG A 114 -8.04 16.22 12.77
CA ARG A 114 -7.75 14.79 12.98
C ARG A 114 -9.01 13.93 12.80
N SER A 115 -10.17 14.39 13.28
CA SER A 115 -11.45 13.68 13.13
C SER A 115 -11.97 13.59 11.69
N GLN A 116 -11.37 14.29 10.74
CA GLN A 116 -11.72 14.29 9.31
C GLN A 116 -10.73 13.47 8.47
N LEU A 117 -9.78 12.78 9.11
CA LEU A 117 -8.81 11.93 8.43
C LEU A 117 -9.50 10.84 7.60
N ARG A 118 -9.04 10.70 6.38
CA ARG A 118 -9.42 9.65 5.43
C ARG A 118 -8.17 8.97 4.92
N THR A 119 -8.28 7.75 4.47
CA THR A 119 -7.19 7.01 3.81
C THR A 119 -6.55 7.88 2.72
N GLY A 120 -5.22 7.98 2.76
CA GLY A 120 -4.42 8.83 1.87
C GLY A 120 -4.06 10.20 2.46
N ASP A 121 -4.78 10.75 3.41
CA ASP A 121 -4.41 12.02 4.05
C ASP A 121 -3.02 11.95 4.70
N LEU A 122 -2.37 13.11 4.84
CA LEU A 122 -1.06 13.20 5.45
C LEU A 122 -1.14 13.62 6.91
N VAL A 123 -0.30 13.02 7.74
CA VAL A 123 -0.12 13.34 9.16
C VAL A 123 1.28 13.87 9.39
N PHE A 124 1.38 14.97 10.14
CA PHE A 124 2.60 15.74 10.32
C PHE A 124 3.02 15.83 11.80
N PHE A 125 4.30 15.70 12.04
CA PHE A 125 4.85 15.65 13.40
C PHE A 125 6.06 16.56 13.57
N LYS A 126 6.32 16.91 14.85
CA LYS A 126 7.58 17.49 15.33
C LYS A 126 8.29 16.44 16.16
N THR A 127 9.27 15.79 15.58
CA THR A 127 10.01 14.70 16.25
C THR A 127 11.35 15.19 16.81
N GLY A 128 11.85 14.51 17.84
CA GLY A 128 13.06 14.91 18.53
C GLY A 128 12.92 16.28 19.20
N SER A 129 13.96 17.11 19.13
CA SER A 129 14.00 18.49 19.66
C SER A 129 13.52 19.54 18.65
N SER A 130 12.97 19.15 17.51
CA SER A 130 12.55 20.08 16.46
C SER A 130 11.40 20.97 16.91
N ARG A 131 11.51 22.27 16.61
CA ARG A 131 10.43 23.25 16.80
C ARG A 131 9.52 23.38 15.57
N LYS A 132 9.91 22.80 14.43
CA LYS A 132 9.18 22.83 13.15
C LYS A 132 8.76 21.44 12.75
N ILE A 133 7.75 21.32 11.86
CA ILE A 133 7.39 20.05 11.22
C ILE A 133 8.63 19.49 10.55
N ASN A 134 8.99 18.25 10.91
CA ASN A 134 10.17 17.56 10.39
C ASN A 134 9.87 16.08 10.05
N HIS A 135 8.61 15.64 10.22
CA HIS A 135 8.20 14.28 9.88
C HIS A 135 6.81 14.26 9.29
N VAL A 136 6.57 13.29 8.39
CA VAL A 136 5.31 13.10 7.67
C VAL A 136 5.06 11.61 7.44
N GLY A 137 3.79 11.21 7.48
CA GLY A 137 3.32 9.89 7.11
C GLY A 137 2.01 9.95 6.36
N ILE A 138 1.60 8.83 5.75
CA ILE A 138 0.34 8.66 5.06
C ILE A 138 -0.63 7.93 5.98
N TYR A 139 -1.76 8.55 6.28
CA TYR A 139 -2.83 7.91 7.05
C TYR A 139 -3.45 6.77 6.24
N LEU A 140 -3.60 5.61 6.86
CA LEU A 140 -4.22 4.44 6.26
C LEU A 140 -5.68 4.34 6.69
N LYS A 141 -5.91 3.84 7.88
CA LYS A 141 -7.22 3.75 8.56
C LYS A 141 -7.01 3.26 10.00
N ASP A 142 -8.05 3.24 10.83
CA ASP A 142 -8.03 2.72 12.21
C ASP A 142 -6.90 3.35 13.06
N ASP A 143 -6.74 4.69 12.95
CA ASP A 143 -5.64 5.46 13.55
C ASP A 143 -4.23 4.97 13.19
N LYS A 144 -4.08 4.19 12.12
CA LYS A 144 -2.79 3.75 11.60
C LYS A 144 -2.30 4.64 10.46
N PHE A 145 -1.00 4.83 10.41
CA PHE A 145 -0.31 5.54 9.32
C PHE A 145 1.00 4.86 8.98
N ILE A 146 1.41 4.96 7.73
CA ILE A 146 2.68 4.42 7.25
C ILE A 146 3.69 5.56 7.03
N HIS A 147 4.93 5.37 7.45
CA HIS A 147 5.97 6.38 7.37
C HIS A 147 7.37 5.76 7.35
N ALA A 148 8.38 6.53 6.92
CA ALA A 148 9.79 6.13 7.06
C ALA A 148 10.33 6.57 8.42
N SER A 149 10.38 5.64 9.38
CA SER A 149 11.01 5.84 10.69
C SER A 149 12.52 5.85 10.55
N SER A 150 13.19 6.78 11.23
CA SER A 150 14.66 6.86 11.23
C SER A 150 15.34 5.64 11.87
N SER A 151 14.64 4.92 12.74
CA SER A 151 15.17 3.74 13.46
C SER A 151 14.82 2.42 12.80
N ASN A 152 13.63 2.33 12.16
CA ASN A 152 13.05 1.06 11.72
C ASN A 152 12.75 1.00 10.22
N GLY A 153 13.12 2.04 9.45
CA GLY A 153 12.73 2.13 8.04
C GLY A 153 11.22 2.36 7.87
N VAL A 154 10.67 1.93 6.75
CA VAL A 154 9.24 2.12 6.48
C VAL A 154 8.40 1.12 7.27
N ILE A 155 7.58 1.64 8.17
CA ILE A 155 6.70 0.88 9.07
C ILE A 155 5.31 1.50 9.15
N VAL A 156 4.36 0.72 9.66
CA VAL A 156 3.05 1.22 10.11
C VAL A 156 3.11 1.46 11.61
N SER A 157 2.63 2.62 12.04
CA SER A 157 2.50 3.03 13.45
C SER A 157 1.07 3.50 13.75
N SER A 158 0.74 3.67 15.04
CA SER A 158 -0.54 4.18 15.47
C SER A 158 -0.44 5.63 15.95
N LEU A 159 -1.43 6.45 15.56
CA LEU A 159 -1.60 7.81 16.13
C LEU A 159 -1.92 7.79 17.63
N GLU A 160 -2.29 6.61 18.19
CA GLU A 160 -2.55 6.38 19.61
C GLU A 160 -1.29 6.00 20.41
N GLU A 161 -0.16 5.80 19.77
CA GLU A 161 1.11 5.60 20.46
C GLU A 161 1.53 6.87 21.20
N LYS A 162 1.94 6.76 22.46
CA LYS A 162 2.34 7.91 23.32
C LYS A 162 3.32 8.86 22.66
N TYR A 163 4.23 8.32 21.84
CA TYR A 163 5.20 9.12 21.10
C TYR A 163 4.50 9.98 20.04
N TYR A 164 3.60 9.42 19.25
CA TYR A 164 2.93 10.13 18.16
C TYR A 164 1.84 11.06 18.67
N ILE A 165 1.13 10.72 19.76
CA ILE A 165 0.23 11.67 20.44
C ILE A 165 0.97 12.95 20.81
N ARG A 166 2.15 12.82 21.43
CA ARG A 166 2.95 13.97 21.91
C ARG A 166 3.57 14.79 20.77
N THR A 167 3.92 14.16 19.66
CA THR A 167 4.66 14.79 18.55
C THR A 167 3.76 15.24 17.39
N TYR A 168 2.49 14.83 17.38
CA TYR A 168 1.52 15.21 16.36
C TYR A 168 1.30 16.74 16.31
N VAL A 169 1.27 17.29 15.10
CA VAL A 169 1.05 18.73 14.86
C VAL A 169 -0.30 18.98 14.16
N CYS A 170 -0.53 18.31 13.06
CA CYS A 170 -1.74 18.50 12.25
C CYS A 170 -1.86 17.41 11.19
N SER A 171 -3.03 17.40 10.54
CA SER A 171 -3.26 16.65 9.31
C SER A 171 -3.44 17.57 8.11
N GLY A 172 -3.24 17.03 6.91
CA GLY A 172 -3.45 17.73 5.65
C GLY A 172 -3.95 16.80 4.56
N ARG A 173 -4.82 17.33 3.73
CA ARG A 173 -5.28 16.68 2.50
C ARG A 173 -4.58 17.32 1.33
N VAL A 174 -4.00 16.50 0.44
CA VAL A 174 -3.32 16.99 -0.77
C VAL A 174 -4.38 17.49 -1.75
N ASP A 175 -4.23 18.72 -2.20
CA ASP A 175 -5.14 19.41 -3.13
C ASP A 175 -5.12 18.81 -4.54
#